data_7ecfab60cc987b57e3c07770da009caa
#
_entry.id   7ecfab60cc987b57e3c07770da009caa
#
_cell.length_a   1.000
_cell.length_b   1.000
_cell.length_c   1.000
_cell.angle_alpha   90.00
_cell.angle_beta   90.00
_cell.angle_gamma   90.00
#
_symmetry.space_group_name_H-M   'P 1'
#
loop_
_entity.id
_entity.type
_entity.pdbx_description
1 polymer ?
#
loop_
_entity_poly.entity_id
_entity_poly.type
_entity_poly.pdbx_seq_one_letter_code
_entity_poly.pdbx_strand_id
1 'polypeptide(L)'
;TWMLRKFVRQLRPTQEKYVAPVNKVQYLFERVDTTLNASITELFPALAFNNKYRPSSVEDFKKFLYTLNLKTGKSKGSFAPKDANSAQLVLDKLPTLDDKFLKTKIENAIGITNYLYNLDRTKPIKNVIWGYRAKPKGVPNNHAGDIFVEFKNKEIIGISLKAGTAKSKEPLKNTYVGTQYKALKVNTSKLESDLWNRVYSKVPGVKQVANKTNFVKNKEVTKAYVDYYVEDEDGANKLYNEMLVVAREHFCDVLNNLKKEEFIDWVQNTFNLQRKEEKVPLIMVKAVGMTAEQKGDDIVDMIPLITKHYAYLNNTSVQEYLIDIHSSSDKKTLKMTIRSDSGVRPEKGTSGQGRLGQYLQLKMQYSGVQGWLVLNN
;
A
#
# COMPACT_ATOMS: atom_id res chain seq x y z
N THR A 1 -4.68 2.18 35.63
CA THR A 1 -5.97 2.76 35.20
C THR A 1 -6.00 4.28 35.33
N TRP A 2 -5.45 4.85 36.42
CA TRP A 2 -5.39 6.31 36.62
C TRP A 2 -4.34 7.00 35.71
N MET A 3 -3.18 6.39 35.54
CA MET A 3 -2.14 6.87 34.60
C MET A 3 -2.62 6.86 33.15
N LEU A 4 -3.38 5.84 32.75
CA LEU A 4 -3.94 5.78 31.39
C LEU A 4 -4.96 6.89 31.13
N ARG A 5 -5.80 7.20 32.14
CA ARG A 5 -6.77 8.31 32.06
C ARG A 5 -6.07 9.67 31.98
N LYS A 6 -4.96 9.86 32.69
CA LYS A 6 -4.16 11.10 32.64
C LYS A 6 -3.46 11.25 31.29
N PHE A 7 -2.89 10.17 30.76
CA PHE A 7 -2.26 10.12 29.44
C PHE A 7 -3.26 10.43 28.32
N VAL A 8 -4.45 9.82 28.38
CA VAL A 8 -5.53 10.07 27.40
C VAL A 8 -6.05 11.51 27.47
N ARG A 9 -6.15 12.11 28.66
CA ARG A 9 -6.52 13.53 28.81
C ARG A 9 -5.45 14.46 28.23
N GLN A 10 -4.19 14.15 28.41
CA GLN A 10 -3.09 14.91 27.81
C GLN A 10 -3.06 14.81 26.28
N LEU A 11 -3.55 13.70 25.73
CA LEU A 11 -3.64 13.52 24.27
C LEU A 11 -4.84 14.20 23.60
N ARG A 12 -5.88 14.58 24.40
CA ARG A 12 -7.10 15.27 23.91
C ARG A 12 -7.70 16.21 24.96
N PRO A 13 -7.08 17.36 25.23
CA PRO A 13 -7.54 18.23 26.30
C PRO A 13 -8.91 18.89 26.08
N THR A 14 -9.46 18.90 24.85
CA THR A 14 -10.64 19.68 24.49
C THR A 14 -11.94 18.87 24.29
N GLN A 15 -11.96 17.59 24.61
CA GLN A 15 -13.16 16.75 24.42
C GLN A 15 -13.62 16.06 25.71
N GLU A 16 -14.23 16.84 26.60
CA GLU A 16 -14.77 16.31 27.87
C GLU A 16 -15.95 15.33 27.72
N LYS A 17 -16.58 15.26 26.55
CA LYS A 17 -17.72 14.36 26.27
C LYS A 17 -17.40 13.17 25.40
N TYR A 18 -16.14 12.96 25.06
CA TYR A 18 -15.79 11.88 24.15
C TYR A 18 -15.36 10.61 24.88
N VAL A 19 -16.20 9.60 24.81
CA VAL A 19 -15.99 8.27 25.42
C VAL A 19 -15.02 7.42 24.59
N ALA A 20 -14.12 7.99 23.82
CA ALA A 20 -13.20 7.23 22.98
C ALA A 20 -11.69 7.34 23.30
N PRO A 21 -11.28 7.15 24.56
CA PRO A 21 -9.89 6.75 24.80
C PRO A 21 -9.54 5.39 24.23
N VAL A 22 -10.52 4.48 24.18
CA VAL A 22 -10.42 3.15 23.57
C VAL A 22 -10.01 3.22 22.10
N ASN A 23 -10.61 4.12 21.32
CA ASN A 23 -10.30 4.22 19.89
C ASN A 23 -8.88 4.76 19.60
N LYS A 24 -8.30 5.57 20.47
CA LYS A 24 -6.93 6.09 20.26
C LYS A 24 -5.86 5.09 20.69
N VAL A 25 -6.13 4.32 21.72
CA VAL A 25 -5.29 3.17 22.11
C VAL A 25 -5.37 2.09 21.04
N GLN A 26 -6.58 1.76 20.56
CA GLN A 26 -6.79 0.84 19.45
C GLN A 26 -6.10 1.31 18.16
N TYR A 27 -6.15 2.61 17.85
CA TYR A 27 -5.45 3.19 16.69
C TYR A 27 -3.92 3.18 16.83
N LEU A 28 -3.36 3.35 18.03
CA LEU A 28 -1.93 3.17 18.29
C LEU A 28 -1.53 1.69 18.16
N PHE A 29 -2.36 0.77 18.62
CA PHE A 29 -2.16 -0.66 18.42
C PHE A 29 -2.32 -1.05 16.95
N GLU A 30 -3.32 -0.54 16.24
CA GLU A 30 -3.48 -0.77 14.79
C GLU A 30 -2.28 -0.28 13.98
N ARG A 31 -1.63 0.81 14.36
CA ARG A 31 -0.43 1.31 13.69
C ARG A 31 0.83 0.47 13.97
N VAL A 32 0.94 -0.08 15.18
CA VAL A 32 1.97 -1.06 15.55
C VAL A 32 1.69 -2.40 14.87
N ASP A 33 0.42 -2.75 14.71
CA ASP A 33 -0.05 -4.02 14.19
C ASP A 33 -0.04 -4.11 12.65
N THR A 34 0.02 -3.01 11.90
CA THR A 34 0.08 -3.09 10.43
C THR A 34 1.31 -3.86 9.93
N THR A 35 2.46 -3.68 10.56
CA THR A 35 3.68 -4.44 10.22
C THR A 35 3.56 -5.90 10.66
N LEU A 36 2.98 -6.13 11.84
CA LEU A 36 2.74 -7.49 12.35
C LEU A 36 1.71 -8.24 11.49
N ASN A 37 0.66 -7.54 11.05
CA ASN A 37 -0.36 -8.07 10.16
C ASN A 37 0.19 -8.58 8.83
N ALA A 38 1.01 -7.78 8.18
CA ALA A 38 1.68 -8.17 6.95
C ALA A 38 2.56 -9.39 7.21
N SER A 39 3.33 -9.37 8.30
CA SER A 39 4.24 -10.47 8.66
C SER A 39 3.52 -11.81 8.89
N ILE A 40 2.30 -11.82 9.43
CA ILE A 40 1.51 -13.05 9.60
C ILE A 40 1.22 -13.70 8.24
N THR A 41 0.77 -12.92 7.28
CA THR A 41 0.38 -13.41 5.96
C THR A 41 1.57 -13.68 5.04
N GLU A 42 2.75 -13.20 5.39
CA GLU A 42 3.97 -13.35 4.60
C GLU A 42 4.91 -14.43 5.17
N LEU A 43 5.24 -14.32 6.46
CA LEU A 43 6.21 -15.21 7.12
C LEU A 43 5.61 -16.60 7.39
N PHE A 44 4.38 -16.68 7.91
CA PHE A 44 3.80 -17.95 8.36
C PHE A 44 3.58 -18.93 7.22
N PRO A 45 3.11 -18.55 6.02
CA PRO A 45 3.08 -19.45 4.88
C PRO A 45 4.46 -19.99 4.49
N ALA A 46 5.50 -19.15 4.54
CA ALA A 46 6.86 -19.60 4.25
C ALA A 46 7.36 -20.63 5.28
N LEU A 47 7.13 -20.38 6.57
CA LEU A 47 7.46 -21.32 7.65
C LEU A 47 6.70 -22.65 7.50
N ALA A 48 5.40 -22.60 7.25
CA ALA A 48 4.57 -23.79 7.08
C ALA A 48 5.04 -24.63 5.88
N PHE A 49 5.17 -24.01 4.72
CA PHE A 49 5.57 -24.71 3.50
C PHE A 49 6.97 -25.37 3.65
N ASN A 50 7.97 -24.62 4.12
CA ASN A 50 9.34 -25.15 4.25
C ASN A 50 9.45 -26.25 5.33
N ASN A 51 8.59 -26.23 6.34
CA ASN A 51 8.49 -27.29 7.33
C ASN A 51 7.59 -28.45 6.89
N LYS A 52 7.09 -28.46 5.65
CA LYS A 52 6.18 -29.46 5.10
C LYS A 52 4.89 -29.59 5.93
N TYR A 53 4.45 -28.50 6.50
CA TYR A 53 3.25 -28.42 7.30
C TYR A 53 2.11 -27.83 6.48
N ARG A 54 0.98 -28.53 6.43
CA ARG A 54 -0.21 -28.09 5.73
C ARG A 54 -1.34 -27.90 6.75
N PRO A 55 -1.63 -26.66 7.16
CA PRO A 55 -2.65 -26.40 8.16
C PRO A 55 -4.06 -26.75 7.64
N SER A 56 -4.84 -27.41 8.50
CA SER A 56 -6.24 -27.76 8.21
C SER A 56 -7.25 -26.79 8.80
N SER A 57 -6.86 -26.05 9.83
CA SER A 57 -7.69 -25.06 10.52
C SER A 57 -6.83 -23.97 11.17
N VAL A 58 -7.48 -22.92 11.65
CA VAL A 58 -6.81 -21.84 12.40
C VAL A 58 -6.16 -22.38 13.68
N GLU A 59 -6.86 -23.22 14.43
CA GLU A 59 -6.36 -23.80 15.67
C GLU A 59 -5.18 -24.75 15.43
N ASP A 60 -5.27 -25.55 14.38
CA ASP A 60 -4.19 -26.42 13.95
C ASP A 60 -2.95 -25.61 13.57
N PHE A 61 -3.12 -24.52 12.80
CA PHE A 61 -2.00 -23.68 12.43
C PHE A 61 -1.38 -22.97 13.64
N LYS A 62 -2.19 -22.43 14.56
CA LYS A 62 -1.70 -21.84 15.81
C LYS A 62 -0.84 -22.85 16.59
N LYS A 63 -1.31 -24.08 16.78
CA LYS A 63 -0.55 -25.13 17.47
C LYS A 63 0.80 -25.37 16.82
N PHE A 64 0.85 -25.46 15.50
CA PHE A 64 2.11 -25.62 14.77
C PHE A 64 3.03 -24.41 15.02
N LEU A 65 2.54 -23.17 14.88
CA LEU A 65 3.34 -21.95 15.05
C LEU A 65 3.94 -21.87 16.46
N TYR A 66 3.21 -22.25 17.50
CA TYR A 66 3.71 -22.29 18.88
C TYR A 66 4.82 -23.31 19.11
N THR A 67 4.95 -24.32 18.26
CA THR A 67 6.07 -25.29 18.34
C THR A 67 7.35 -24.76 17.74
N LEU A 68 7.31 -23.64 17.00
CA LEU A 68 8.46 -23.09 16.31
C LEU A 68 9.35 -22.29 17.26
N ASN A 69 10.66 -22.58 17.19
CA ASN A 69 11.69 -21.73 17.74
C ASN A 69 12.69 -21.38 16.65
N LEU A 70 12.59 -20.16 16.13
CA LEU A 70 13.36 -19.72 14.98
C LEU A 70 14.84 -19.51 15.29
N LYS A 71 15.20 -19.41 16.58
CA LYS A 71 16.59 -19.32 17.05
C LYS A 71 17.32 -20.67 16.97
N THR A 72 16.59 -21.78 17.00
CA THR A 72 17.16 -23.14 17.02
C THR A 72 17.09 -23.86 15.68
N GLY A 73 16.96 -23.16 14.55
CA GLY A 73 17.08 -23.74 13.22
C GLY A 73 15.81 -24.27 12.56
N LYS A 74 14.63 -24.12 13.19
CA LYS A 74 13.34 -24.48 12.55
C LYS A 74 12.87 -23.49 11.49
N SER A 75 13.69 -22.51 11.10
CA SER A 75 13.40 -21.57 10.02
C SER A 75 13.50 -22.19 8.63
N LYS A 76 14.32 -23.22 8.48
CA LYS A 76 14.61 -23.94 7.21
C LYS A 76 14.81 -22.99 6.00
N GLY A 77 15.46 -21.85 6.22
CA GLY A 77 15.70 -20.87 5.16
C GLY A 77 14.48 -20.00 4.79
N SER A 78 13.48 -19.93 5.66
CA SER A 78 12.25 -19.14 5.41
C SER A 78 12.45 -17.63 5.44
N PHE A 79 13.61 -17.14 5.84
CA PHE A 79 14.00 -15.72 5.87
C PHE A 79 15.52 -15.56 5.85
N ALA A 80 15.99 -14.38 5.50
CA ALA A 80 17.42 -14.06 5.56
C ALA A 80 17.91 -13.95 7.02
N PRO A 81 19.18 -14.29 7.33
CA PRO A 81 19.72 -14.24 8.69
C PRO A 81 19.48 -12.92 9.43
N LYS A 82 19.56 -11.78 8.73
CA LYS A 82 19.33 -10.46 9.33
C LYS A 82 17.86 -10.18 9.72
N ASP A 83 16.92 -10.98 9.23
CA ASP A 83 15.50 -10.89 9.57
C ASP A 83 15.09 -11.85 10.71
N ALA A 84 16.02 -12.65 11.24
CA ALA A 84 15.73 -13.66 12.25
C ALA A 84 15.10 -13.09 13.53
N ASN A 85 15.61 -11.95 14.02
CA ASN A 85 15.06 -11.29 15.20
C ASN A 85 13.63 -10.78 14.94
N SER A 86 13.38 -10.22 13.75
CA SER A 86 12.03 -9.75 13.38
C SER A 86 11.06 -10.92 13.24
N ALA A 87 11.48 -12.04 12.65
CA ALA A 87 10.69 -13.25 12.53
C ALA A 87 10.32 -13.83 13.92
N GLN A 88 11.28 -13.89 14.84
CA GLN A 88 11.01 -14.35 16.20
C GLN A 88 10.05 -13.42 16.94
N LEU A 89 10.20 -12.09 16.80
CA LEU A 89 9.27 -11.13 17.41
C LEU A 89 7.82 -11.30 16.92
N VAL A 90 7.62 -11.69 15.66
CA VAL A 90 6.27 -11.97 15.13
C VAL A 90 5.66 -13.18 15.82
N LEU A 91 6.42 -14.25 16.03
CA LEU A 91 5.96 -15.43 16.76
C LEU A 91 5.70 -15.11 18.23
N ASP A 92 6.59 -14.38 18.89
CA ASP A 92 6.48 -14.05 20.31
C ASP A 92 5.25 -13.16 20.63
N LYS A 93 4.74 -12.44 19.63
CA LYS A 93 3.54 -11.59 19.76
C LYS A 93 2.22 -12.33 19.52
N LEU A 94 2.23 -13.53 18.94
CA LEU A 94 1.00 -14.30 18.66
C LEU A 94 0.05 -14.41 19.86
N PRO A 95 0.51 -14.73 21.10
CA PRO A 95 -0.36 -14.86 22.27
C PRO A 95 -1.02 -13.52 22.70
N THR A 96 -0.50 -12.38 22.28
CA THR A 96 -0.98 -11.05 22.71
C THR A 96 -1.97 -10.42 21.74
N LEU A 97 -2.26 -11.06 20.60
CA LEU A 97 -3.19 -10.56 19.61
C LEU A 97 -4.64 -10.90 19.96
N ASP A 98 -5.56 -10.00 19.59
CA ASP A 98 -6.99 -10.25 19.66
C ASP A 98 -7.35 -11.47 18.79
N ASP A 99 -8.07 -12.43 19.37
CA ASP A 99 -8.41 -13.69 18.71
C ASP A 99 -9.18 -13.50 17.40
N LYS A 100 -10.09 -12.54 17.33
CA LYS A 100 -10.87 -12.26 16.12
C LYS A 100 -9.98 -11.77 14.99
N PHE A 101 -9.07 -10.86 15.29
CA PHE A 101 -8.13 -10.31 14.34
C PHE A 101 -7.13 -11.38 13.88
N LEU A 102 -6.56 -12.10 14.82
CA LEU A 102 -5.63 -13.20 14.58
C LEU A 102 -6.28 -14.30 13.72
N LYS A 103 -7.53 -14.67 14.02
CA LYS A 103 -8.28 -15.65 13.24
C LYS A 103 -8.28 -15.33 11.75
N THR A 104 -8.72 -14.14 11.38
CA THR A 104 -8.78 -13.70 9.97
C THR A 104 -7.40 -13.72 9.30
N LYS A 105 -6.36 -13.31 10.00
CA LYS A 105 -5.00 -13.31 9.46
C LYS A 105 -4.42 -14.71 9.30
N ILE A 106 -4.70 -15.61 10.24
CA ILE A 106 -4.31 -17.02 10.12
C ILE A 106 -5.09 -17.72 9.01
N GLU A 107 -6.39 -17.42 8.83
CA GLU A 107 -7.16 -17.93 7.68
C GLU A 107 -6.51 -17.55 6.36
N ASN A 108 -6.14 -16.27 6.19
CA ASN A 108 -5.43 -15.79 5.00
C ASN A 108 -4.06 -16.48 4.82
N ALA A 109 -3.32 -16.69 5.90
CA ALA A 109 -2.05 -17.43 5.86
C ALA A 109 -2.23 -18.90 5.46
N ILE A 110 -3.31 -19.55 5.88
CA ILE A 110 -3.70 -20.90 5.41
C ILE A 110 -3.97 -20.87 3.91
N GLY A 111 -4.73 -19.89 3.43
CA GLY A 111 -5.03 -19.72 2.00
C GLY A 111 -3.76 -19.60 1.16
N ILE A 112 -2.81 -18.75 1.60
CA ILE A 112 -1.53 -18.59 0.93
C ILE A 112 -0.70 -19.88 0.98
N THR A 113 -0.68 -20.57 2.11
CA THR A 113 0.01 -21.87 2.22
C THR A 113 -0.56 -22.90 1.24
N ASN A 114 -1.89 -22.99 1.14
CA ASN A 114 -2.54 -23.87 0.18
C ASN A 114 -2.22 -23.51 -1.28
N TYR A 115 -2.17 -22.21 -1.59
CA TYR A 115 -1.72 -21.73 -2.89
C TYR A 115 -0.29 -22.20 -3.22
N LEU A 116 0.65 -22.06 -2.27
CA LEU A 116 2.02 -22.56 -2.44
C LEU A 116 2.08 -24.06 -2.70
N TYR A 117 1.30 -24.85 -2.00
CA TYR A 117 1.22 -26.31 -2.23
C TYR A 117 0.61 -26.64 -3.60
N ASN A 118 -0.36 -25.86 -4.08
CA ASN A 118 -0.92 -26.05 -5.42
C ASN A 118 0.11 -25.67 -6.50
N LEU A 119 0.83 -24.58 -6.29
CA LEU A 119 1.93 -24.17 -7.18
C LEU A 119 3.04 -25.23 -7.23
N ASP A 120 3.40 -25.83 -6.09
CA ASP A 120 4.41 -26.88 -6.01
C ASP A 120 4.07 -28.14 -6.83
N ARG A 121 2.78 -28.44 -7.02
CA ARG A 121 2.32 -29.57 -7.86
C ARG A 121 2.62 -29.35 -9.34
N THR A 122 2.55 -28.10 -9.80
CA THR A 122 2.78 -27.75 -11.21
C THR A 122 4.24 -27.42 -11.47
N LYS A 123 4.91 -26.79 -10.53
CA LYS A 123 6.31 -26.41 -10.61
C LYS A 123 6.99 -26.61 -9.25
N PRO A 124 7.82 -27.65 -9.12
CA PRO A 124 8.39 -28.04 -7.83
C PRO A 124 9.17 -26.92 -7.15
N ILE A 125 8.72 -26.56 -5.96
CA ILE A 125 9.33 -25.52 -5.11
C ILE A 125 10.46 -26.11 -4.28
N LYS A 126 11.58 -25.42 -4.23
CA LYS A 126 12.71 -25.75 -3.36
C LYS A 126 12.57 -25.07 -2.00
N ASN A 127 12.23 -23.77 -2.00
CA ASN A 127 12.16 -22.95 -0.80
C ASN A 127 11.23 -21.74 -0.97
N VAL A 128 10.64 -21.30 0.12
CA VAL A 128 9.83 -20.07 0.19
C VAL A 128 10.47 -19.13 1.22
N ILE A 129 10.76 -17.89 0.83
CA ILE A 129 11.57 -16.96 1.62
C ILE A 129 10.78 -15.68 1.87
N TRP A 130 10.60 -15.32 3.12
CA TRP A 130 10.07 -14.01 3.50
C TRP A 130 11.05 -12.90 3.16
N GLY A 131 10.59 -11.91 2.39
CA GLY A 131 11.41 -10.83 1.87
C GLY A 131 11.28 -9.51 2.63
N TYR A 132 11.31 -9.53 3.95
CA TYR A 132 11.04 -8.36 4.80
C TYR A 132 12.06 -7.22 4.62
N ARG A 133 13.24 -7.32 5.25
CA ARG A 133 14.32 -6.32 5.13
C ARG A 133 15.43 -6.76 4.18
N ALA A 134 15.53 -8.05 3.97
CA ALA A 134 16.48 -8.63 3.06
C ALA A 134 15.79 -9.37 1.92
N LYS A 135 16.28 -9.16 0.73
CA LYS A 135 15.87 -9.97 -0.41
C LYS A 135 16.79 -11.19 -0.57
N PRO A 136 16.30 -12.32 -1.11
CA PRO A 136 17.14 -13.48 -1.39
C PRO A 136 18.28 -13.15 -2.35
N LYS A 137 19.33 -13.98 -2.33
CA LYS A 137 20.45 -13.84 -3.27
C LYS A 137 19.96 -13.87 -4.72
N GLY A 138 20.38 -12.90 -5.50
CA GLY A 138 19.99 -12.75 -6.91
C GLY A 138 18.71 -11.96 -7.15
N VAL A 139 18.01 -11.53 -6.11
CA VAL A 139 16.85 -10.65 -6.19
C VAL A 139 17.28 -9.19 -5.96
N PRO A 140 16.84 -8.22 -6.78
CA PRO A 140 17.11 -6.80 -6.55
C PRO A 140 16.59 -6.32 -5.20
N ASN A 141 17.35 -5.47 -4.50
CA ASN A 141 16.97 -4.97 -3.17
C ASN A 141 15.65 -4.19 -3.15
N ASN A 142 15.29 -3.56 -4.25
CA ASN A 142 14.06 -2.79 -4.43
C ASN A 142 12.89 -3.61 -4.99
N HIS A 143 13.04 -4.93 -5.11
CA HIS A 143 11.97 -5.80 -5.62
C HIS A 143 10.74 -5.76 -4.71
N ALA A 144 9.56 -5.65 -5.32
CA ALA A 144 8.29 -5.42 -4.60
C ALA A 144 7.64 -6.71 -4.02
N GLY A 145 8.28 -7.87 -4.17
CA GLY A 145 7.79 -9.13 -3.59
C GLY A 145 7.85 -9.13 -2.07
N ASP A 146 6.78 -9.62 -1.44
CA ASP A 146 6.66 -9.83 0.00
C ASP A 146 7.25 -11.18 0.40
N ILE A 147 7.02 -12.21 -0.41
CA ILE A 147 7.69 -13.51 -0.33
C ILE A 147 8.32 -13.87 -1.68
N PHE A 148 9.32 -14.74 -1.64
CA PHE A 148 10.03 -15.23 -2.83
C PHE A 148 9.96 -16.75 -2.87
N VAL A 149 9.59 -17.28 -4.03
CA VAL A 149 9.53 -18.72 -4.28
C VAL A 149 10.72 -19.09 -5.14
N GLU A 150 11.63 -19.89 -4.59
CA GLU A 150 12.73 -20.51 -5.31
C GLU A 150 12.29 -21.90 -5.77
N PHE A 151 12.29 -22.14 -7.08
CA PHE A 151 11.98 -23.44 -7.66
C PHE A 151 13.22 -24.34 -7.74
N LYS A 152 13.00 -25.65 -7.87
CA LYS A 152 14.12 -26.62 -8.00
C LYS A 152 14.98 -26.40 -9.24
N ASN A 153 14.41 -25.81 -10.28
CA ASN A 153 15.16 -25.41 -11.50
C ASN A 153 15.95 -24.11 -11.33
N LYS A 154 16.04 -23.56 -10.11
CA LYS A 154 16.75 -22.32 -9.74
C LYS A 154 16.07 -21.02 -10.19
N GLU A 155 14.92 -21.07 -10.81
CA GLU A 155 14.13 -19.86 -11.05
C GLU A 155 13.61 -19.31 -9.72
N ILE A 156 13.45 -17.99 -9.67
CA ILE A 156 12.87 -17.28 -8.51
C ILE A 156 11.74 -16.39 -9.02
N ILE A 157 10.63 -16.41 -8.32
CA ILE A 157 9.56 -15.42 -8.49
C ILE A 157 9.34 -14.67 -7.18
N GLY A 158 8.99 -13.39 -7.27
CA GLY A 158 8.46 -12.62 -6.16
C GLY A 158 6.93 -12.68 -6.16
N ILE A 159 6.34 -12.80 -4.99
CA ILE A 159 4.89 -12.74 -4.81
C ILE A 159 4.55 -11.53 -3.94
N SER A 160 3.74 -10.61 -4.47
CA SER A 160 3.11 -9.57 -3.67
C SER A 160 1.81 -10.12 -3.10
N LEU A 161 1.71 -10.16 -1.79
CA LEU A 161 0.58 -10.73 -1.09
C LEU A 161 -0.44 -9.66 -0.72
N LYS A 162 -1.70 -9.95 -0.98
CA LYS A 162 -2.84 -9.16 -0.53
C LYS A 162 -3.75 -10.05 0.29
N ALA A 163 -4.08 -9.60 1.48
CA ALA A 163 -4.91 -10.33 2.42
C ALA A 163 -6.08 -9.47 2.86
N GLY A 164 -7.29 -9.99 2.81
CA GLY A 164 -8.47 -9.21 3.12
C GLY A 164 -9.76 -9.98 3.06
N THR A 165 -10.84 -9.27 2.85
CA THR A 165 -12.17 -9.83 2.62
C THR A 165 -12.50 -9.84 1.12
N ALA A 166 -13.54 -10.57 0.72
CA ALA A 166 -14.03 -10.58 -0.66
C ALA A 166 -14.35 -9.16 -1.20
N LYS A 167 -14.81 -8.27 -0.30
CA LYS A 167 -15.18 -6.88 -0.63
C LYS A 167 -14.01 -5.91 -0.55
N SER A 168 -12.86 -6.30 0.00
CA SER A 168 -11.71 -5.40 0.12
C SER A 168 -11.11 -5.11 -1.25
N LYS A 169 -10.94 -3.82 -1.53
CA LYS A 169 -10.24 -3.32 -2.71
C LYS A 169 -8.80 -3.06 -2.30
N GLU A 170 -7.93 -4.00 -2.55
CA GLU A 170 -6.51 -3.78 -2.28
C GLU A 170 -5.89 -3.02 -3.43
N PRO A 171 -5.11 -1.97 -3.14
CA PRO A 171 -4.35 -1.31 -4.18
C PRO A 171 -3.31 -2.27 -4.75
N LEU A 172 -3.31 -2.41 -6.06
CA LEU A 172 -2.24 -3.13 -6.77
C LEU A 172 -0.89 -2.49 -6.48
N LYS A 173 -0.89 -1.17 -6.33
CA LYS A 173 0.28 -0.41 -5.90
C LYS A 173 -0.13 0.81 -5.09
N ASN A 174 0.65 1.07 -4.03
CA ASN A 174 0.73 2.35 -3.34
C ASN A 174 2.00 3.06 -3.79
N THR A 175 1.88 4.23 -4.36
CA THR A 175 3.01 5.07 -4.74
C THR A 175 2.73 6.52 -4.37
N TYR A 176 3.74 7.36 -4.51
CA TYR A 176 3.60 8.80 -4.29
C TYR A 176 3.62 9.55 -5.62
N VAL A 177 2.88 10.66 -5.71
CA VAL A 177 2.87 11.55 -6.88
C VAL A 177 4.28 11.94 -7.28
N GLY A 178 5.14 12.31 -6.31
CA GLY A 178 6.53 12.66 -6.59
C GLY A 178 7.35 11.53 -7.18
N THR A 179 7.09 10.28 -6.79
CA THR A 179 7.76 9.11 -7.37
C THR A 179 7.34 8.92 -8.83
N GLN A 180 6.05 9.10 -9.12
CA GLN A 180 5.53 8.99 -10.49
C GLN A 180 6.06 10.10 -11.39
N TYR A 181 6.07 11.34 -10.91
CA TYR A 181 6.58 12.48 -11.67
C TYR A 181 8.07 12.35 -11.98
N LYS A 182 8.86 11.85 -11.01
CA LYS A 182 10.28 11.56 -11.24
C LYS A 182 10.47 10.48 -12.31
N ALA A 183 9.69 9.39 -12.24
CA ALA A 183 9.76 8.30 -13.22
C ALA A 183 9.38 8.76 -14.63
N LEU A 184 8.35 9.59 -14.74
CA LEU A 184 7.88 10.15 -16.02
C LEU A 184 8.65 11.41 -16.47
N LYS A 185 9.65 11.88 -15.68
CA LYS A 185 10.42 13.11 -15.94
C LYS A 185 9.53 14.35 -16.15
N VAL A 186 8.46 14.46 -15.36
CA VAL A 186 7.46 15.52 -15.49
C VAL A 186 8.04 16.86 -15.08
N ASN A 187 7.78 17.90 -15.88
CA ASN A 187 8.00 19.27 -15.48
C ASN A 187 6.81 19.74 -14.59
N THR A 188 7.09 20.06 -13.34
CA THR A 188 6.08 20.43 -12.35
C THR A 188 5.80 21.93 -12.27
N SER A 189 6.45 22.77 -13.07
CA SER A 189 6.34 24.25 -12.96
C SER A 189 4.90 24.75 -13.09
N LYS A 190 4.13 24.21 -14.04
CA LYS A 190 2.71 24.58 -14.21
C LYS A 190 1.89 24.13 -13.01
N LEU A 191 2.06 22.88 -12.57
CA LEU A 191 1.39 22.35 -11.39
C LEU A 191 1.68 23.17 -10.14
N GLU A 192 2.93 23.52 -9.92
CA GLU A 192 3.35 24.34 -8.77
C GLU A 192 2.75 25.75 -8.83
N SER A 193 2.70 26.36 -10.04
CA SER A 193 2.03 27.63 -10.23
C SER A 193 0.52 27.56 -9.90
N ASP A 194 -0.16 26.52 -10.38
CA ASP A 194 -1.59 26.33 -10.14
C ASP A 194 -1.87 26.02 -8.65
N LEU A 195 -1.04 25.20 -8.01
CA LEU A 195 -1.13 24.91 -6.58
C LEU A 195 -0.90 26.17 -5.74
N TRP A 196 0.09 27.00 -6.10
CA TRP A 196 0.28 28.27 -5.40
C TRP A 196 -0.94 29.16 -5.52
N ASN A 197 -1.43 29.39 -6.74
CA ASN A 197 -2.52 30.32 -7.00
C ASN A 197 -3.87 29.85 -6.45
N ARG A 198 -4.16 28.56 -6.56
CA ARG A 198 -5.47 28.01 -6.19
C ARG A 198 -5.55 27.54 -4.74
N VAL A 199 -4.42 27.20 -4.12
CA VAL A 199 -4.38 26.54 -2.83
C VAL A 199 -3.48 27.27 -1.82
N TYR A 200 -2.16 27.16 -1.96
CA TYR A 200 -1.24 27.54 -0.88
C TYR A 200 -1.26 29.03 -0.54
N SER A 201 -1.38 29.91 -1.52
CA SER A 201 -1.47 31.37 -1.28
C SER A 201 -2.74 31.80 -0.55
N LYS A 202 -3.73 30.92 -0.43
CA LYS A 202 -5.01 31.16 0.27
C LYS A 202 -4.99 30.63 1.70
N VAL A 203 -3.99 29.86 2.09
CA VAL A 203 -3.80 29.44 3.47
C VAL A 203 -3.32 30.65 4.29
N PRO A 204 -4.04 31.02 5.38
CA PRO A 204 -3.61 32.09 6.27
C PRO A 204 -2.17 31.89 6.75
N GLY A 205 -1.37 32.97 6.75
CA GLY A 205 0.02 32.91 7.20
C GLY A 205 1.04 32.44 6.15
N VAL A 206 0.62 31.78 5.08
CA VAL A 206 1.58 31.22 4.09
C VAL A 206 2.34 32.29 3.34
N LYS A 207 1.69 33.39 2.95
CA LYS A 207 2.37 34.50 2.21
C LYS A 207 3.44 35.22 3.02
N GLN A 208 3.43 35.08 4.34
CA GLN A 208 4.46 35.64 5.22
C GLN A 208 5.72 34.78 5.28
N VAL A 209 5.62 33.48 4.96
CA VAL A 209 6.72 32.50 5.10
C VAL A 209 7.17 31.91 3.78
N ALA A 210 6.41 32.10 2.70
CA ALA A 210 6.69 31.53 1.39
C ALA A 210 6.09 32.33 0.23
N ASN A 211 6.59 32.03 -0.97
CA ASN A 211 6.07 32.51 -2.25
C ASN A 211 5.99 31.36 -3.27
N LYS A 212 5.56 31.62 -4.48
CA LYS A 212 5.38 30.63 -5.53
C LYS A 212 6.64 29.83 -5.92
N THR A 213 7.82 30.30 -5.57
CA THR A 213 9.09 29.65 -5.95
C THR A 213 9.70 28.80 -4.82
N ASN A 214 9.23 28.96 -3.57
CA ASN A 214 9.83 28.31 -2.41
C ASN A 214 8.84 27.68 -1.44
N PHE A 215 7.57 27.54 -1.80
CA PHE A 215 6.57 26.90 -0.94
C PHE A 215 6.71 25.37 -0.89
N VAL A 216 7.25 24.78 -1.95
CA VAL A 216 7.44 23.33 -2.04
C VAL A 216 8.51 22.88 -1.05
N LYS A 217 8.20 21.84 -0.26
CA LYS A 217 9.07 21.33 0.82
C LYS A 217 9.35 22.34 1.96
N ASN A 218 8.61 23.43 2.04
CA ASN A 218 8.75 24.40 3.11
C ASN A 218 7.93 23.99 4.34
N LYS A 219 8.62 23.74 5.45
CA LYS A 219 7.99 23.29 6.71
C LYS A 219 7.07 24.36 7.32
N GLU A 220 7.38 25.64 7.16
CA GLU A 220 6.54 26.72 7.68
C GLU A 220 5.20 26.80 6.93
N VAL A 221 5.17 26.46 5.64
CA VAL A 221 3.92 26.33 4.87
C VAL A 221 3.06 25.19 5.44
N THR A 222 3.68 24.07 5.73
CA THR A 222 2.94 22.92 6.33
C THR A 222 2.41 23.29 7.72
N LYS A 223 3.19 24.00 8.51
CA LYS A 223 2.79 24.46 9.84
C LYS A 223 1.63 25.46 9.75
N ALA A 224 1.71 26.46 8.89
CA ALA A 224 0.63 27.43 8.67
C ALA A 224 -0.69 26.73 8.27
N TYR A 225 -0.61 25.70 7.43
CA TYR A 225 -1.81 24.91 7.11
C TYR A 225 -2.34 24.13 8.32
N VAL A 226 -1.49 23.55 9.13
CA VAL A 226 -1.90 22.83 10.35
C VAL A 226 -2.61 23.79 11.31
N ASP A 227 -2.06 24.98 11.51
CA ASP A 227 -2.65 26.00 12.36
C ASP A 227 -4.02 26.43 11.81
N TYR A 228 -4.12 26.67 10.51
CA TYR A 228 -5.39 26.97 9.84
C TYR A 228 -6.41 25.83 9.97
N TYR A 229 -5.98 24.57 9.79
CA TYR A 229 -6.86 23.41 9.96
C TYR A 229 -7.43 23.31 11.39
N VAL A 230 -6.65 23.67 12.40
CA VAL A 230 -7.10 23.65 13.81
C VAL A 230 -8.11 24.80 14.08
N GLU A 231 -7.94 25.94 13.41
CA GLU A 231 -8.79 27.12 13.58
C GLU A 231 -10.07 27.04 12.73
N ASP A 232 -9.97 26.58 11.50
CA ASP A 232 -11.08 26.45 10.52
C ASP A 232 -10.91 25.15 9.73
N GLU A 233 -11.39 24.04 10.28
CA GLU A 233 -11.30 22.71 9.66
C GLU A 233 -12.02 22.67 8.29
N ASP A 234 -13.16 23.35 8.17
CA ASP A 234 -13.95 23.34 6.93
C ASP A 234 -13.26 24.12 5.82
N GLY A 235 -12.73 25.30 6.14
CA GLY A 235 -11.94 26.09 5.18
C GLY A 235 -10.68 25.38 4.73
N ALA A 236 -9.96 24.77 5.67
CA ALA A 236 -8.76 23.98 5.37
C ALA A 236 -9.08 22.74 4.51
N ASN A 237 -10.19 22.05 4.77
CA ASN A 237 -10.63 20.92 3.96
C ASN A 237 -11.05 21.33 2.54
N LYS A 238 -11.63 22.51 2.35
CA LYS A 238 -11.92 23.05 1.01
C LYS A 238 -10.64 23.24 0.21
N LEU A 239 -9.60 23.82 0.81
CA LEU A 239 -8.29 23.97 0.16
C LEU A 239 -7.61 22.63 -0.10
N TYR A 240 -7.73 21.67 0.81
CA TYR A 240 -7.26 20.32 0.58
C TYR A 240 -7.94 19.65 -0.62
N ASN A 241 -9.27 19.76 -0.71
CA ASN A 241 -10.01 19.21 -1.85
C ASN A 241 -9.59 19.89 -3.16
N GLU A 242 -9.36 21.20 -3.14
CA GLU A 242 -8.86 21.94 -4.29
C GLU A 242 -7.45 21.48 -4.69
N MET A 243 -6.56 21.20 -3.73
CA MET A 243 -5.26 20.60 -4.01
C MET A 243 -5.38 19.25 -4.72
N LEU A 244 -6.33 18.42 -4.31
CA LEU A 244 -6.58 17.13 -4.96
C LEU A 244 -7.12 17.29 -6.38
N VAL A 245 -7.96 18.30 -6.61
CA VAL A 245 -8.46 18.63 -7.96
C VAL A 245 -7.29 19.02 -8.85
N VAL A 246 -6.48 20.01 -8.42
CA VAL A 246 -5.32 20.50 -9.20
C VAL A 246 -4.33 19.37 -9.50
N ALA A 247 -4.01 18.55 -8.50
CA ALA A 247 -3.08 17.43 -8.68
C ALA A 247 -3.62 16.39 -9.68
N ARG A 248 -4.92 16.08 -9.63
CA ARG A 248 -5.55 15.12 -10.56
C ARG A 248 -5.67 15.68 -11.98
N GLU A 249 -6.09 16.94 -12.13
CA GLU A 249 -6.12 17.61 -13.43
C GLU A 249 -4.76 17.53 -14.12
N HIS A 250 -3.72 17.95 -13.42
CA HIS A 250 -2.37 17.90 -13.96
C HIS A 250 -1.88 16.49 -14.27
N PHE A 251 -2.21 15.51 -13.42
CA PHE A 251 -1.77 14.13 -13.66
C PHE A 251 -2.53 13.49 -14.84
N CYS A 252 -3.82 13.79 -15.00
CA CYS A 252 -4.57 13.39 -16.19
C CYS A 252 -3.95 13.99 -17.46
N ASP A 253 -3.59 15.29 -17.45
CA ASP A 253 -2.90 15.93 -18.56
C ASP A 253 -1.56 15.24 -18.87
N VAL A 254 -0.78 14.90 -17.84
CA VAL A 254 0.47 14.16 -18.02
C VAL A 254 0.23 12.83 -18.71
N LEU A 255 -0.75 12.04 -18.23
CA LEU A 255 -1.07 10.76 -18.83
C LEU A 255 -1.57 10.87 -20.27
N ASN A 256 -2.43 11.86 -20.54
CA ASN A 256 -2.98 12.09 -21.89
C ASN A 256 -1.93 12.53 -22.93
N ASN A 257 -0.82 13.10 -22.47
CA ASN A 257 0.30 13.48 -23.31
C ASN A 257 1.35 12.39 -23.51
N LEU A 258 1.23 11.25 -22.82
CA LEU A 258 2.12 10.11 -23.03
C LEU A 258 1.83 9.46 -24.40
N LYS A 259 2.90 9.11 -25.11
CA LYS A 259 2.78 8.22 -26.26
C LYS A 259 2.31 6.84 -25.81
N LYS A 260 1.79 6.04 -26.73
CA LYS A 260 1.28 4.70 -26.44
C LYS A 260 2.29 3.85 -25.68
N GLU A 261 3.53 3.81 -26.14
CA GLU A 261 4.60 3.01 -25.55
C GLU A 261 4.96 3.49 -24.13
N GLU A 262 5.02 4.82 -23.94
CA GLU A 262 5.28 5.44 -22.62
C GLU A 262 4.14 5.14 -21.64
N PHE A 263 2.89 5.14 -22.11
CA PHE A 263 1.73 4.79 -21.31
C PHE A 263 1.75 3.30 -20.92
N ILE A 264 2.08 2.40 -21.85
CA ILE A 264 2.24 0.97 -21.59
C ILE A 264 3.32 0.75 -20.51
N ASP A 265 4.47 1.41 -20.64
CA ASP A 265 5.54 1.36 -19.64
C ASP A 265 5.07 1.89 -18.29
N TRP A 266 4.30 2.97 -18.27
CA TRP A 266 3.73 3.51 -17.04
C TRP A 266 2.77 2.52 -16.38
N VAL A 267 1.88 1.87 -17.13
CA VAL A 267 0.96 0.83 -16.63
C VAL A 267 1.75 -0.31 -16.03
N GLN A 268 2.71 -0.86 -16.76
CA GLN A 268 3.54 -1.97 -16.30
C GLN A 268 4.29 -1.64 -15.01
N ASN A 269 4.89 -0.46 -14.93
CA ASN A 269 5.61 -0.01 -13.73
C ASN A 269 4.67 0.28 -12.57
N THR A 270 3.53 0.91 -12.84
CA THR A 270 2.55 1.30 -11.81
C THR A 270 1.92 0.10 -11.14
N PHE A 271 1.62 -0.94 -11.91
CA PHE A 271 0.98 -2.15 -11.39
C PHE A 271 1.98 -3.27 -11.07
N ASN A 272 3.29 -3.02 -11.19
CA ASN A 272 4.35 -4.03 -11.03
C ASN A 272 4.06 -5.30 -11.85
N LEU A 273 3.59 -5.14 -13.07
CA LEU A 273 3.25 -6.25 -13.93
C LEU A 273 4.52 -6.99 -14.36
N GLN A 274 4.39 -8.30 -14.50
CA GLN A 274 5.47 -9.16 -14.94
C GLN A 274 5.93 -8.73 -16.34
N ARG A 275 7.25 -8.46 -16.47
CA ARG A 275 7.91 -8.24 -17.75
C ARG A 275 8.66 -9.49 -18.14
N LYS A 276 8.64 -9.85 -19.43
CA LYS A 276 9.37 -11.01 -19.93
C LYS A 276 10.88 -10.90 -19.72
N GLU A 277 11.40 -9.67 -19.66
CA GLU A 277 12.82 -9.37 -19.47
C GLU A 277 13.24 -9.34 -17.99
N GLU A 278 12.32 -9.38 -17.05
CA GLU A 278 12.66 -9.34 -15.61
C GLU A 278 13.26 -10.67 -15.16
N LYS A 279 14.45 -10.60 -14.59
CA LYS A 279 15.17 -11.76 -14.04
C LYS A 279 14.40 -12.45 -12.91
N VAL A 280 13.65 -11.67 -12.12
CA VAL A 280 12.78 -12.16 -11.04
C VAL A 280 11.40 -11.57 -11.27
N PRO A 281 10.49 -12.32 -11.89
CA PRO A 281 9.12 -11.87 -12.14
C PRO A 281 8.37 -11.63 -10.83
N LEU A 282 7.43 -10.68 -10.85
CA LEU A 282 6.51 -10.41 -9.75
C LEU A 282 5.10 -10.86 -10.14
N ILE A 283 4.49 -11.69 -9.31
CA ILE A 283 3.07 -12.01 -9.39
C ILE A 283 2.33 -11.48 -8.17
N MET A 284 1.03 -11.29 -8.28
CA MET A 284 0.18 -10.91 -7.17
C MET A 284 -0.72 -12.08 -6.78
N VAL A 285 -0.81 -12.33 -5.48
CA VAL A 285 -1.70 -13.34 -4.92
C VAL A 285 -2.59 -12.70 -3.85
N LYS A 286 -3.90 -12.87 -3.99
CA LYS A 286 -4.90 -12.41 -3.03
C LYS A 286 -5.45 -13.58 -2.24
N ALA A 287 -5.39 -13.44 -0.90
CA ALA A 287 -6.02 -14.36 0.03
C ALA A 287 -7.34 -13.80 0.56
N VAL A 288 -8.37 -14.63 0.57
CA VAL A 288 -9.68 -14.36 1.17
C VAL A 288 -10.10 -15.60 1.97
N GLY A 289 -10.25 -15.44 3.28
CA GLY A 289 -10.41 -16.57 4.17
C GLY A 289 -9.25 -17.57 3.99
N MET A 290 -9.56 -18.85 3.89
CA MET A 290 -8.58 -19.94 3.73
C MET A 290 -8.26 -20.27 2.27
N THR A 291 -8.60 -19.39 1.32
CA THR A 291 -8.28 -19.54 -0.10
C THR A 291 -7.39 -18.43 -0.59
N ALA A 292 -6.58 -18.69 -1.60
CA ALA A 292 -5.78 -17.66 -2.27
C ALA A 292 -5.63 -17.99 -3.76
N GLU A 293 -5.57 -16.93 -4.56
CA GLU A 293 -5.49 -17.05 -6.01
C GLU A 293 -4.59 -15.94 -6.61
N GLN A 294 -3.98 -16.24 -7.73
CA GLN A 294 -3.24 -15.24 -8.50
C GLN A 294 -4.19 -14.25 -9.15
N LYS A 295 -3.77 -13.00 -9.20
CA LYS A 295 -4.52 -11.87 -9.78
C LYS A 295 -3.65 -11.08 -10.74
N GLY A 296 -4.27 -10.41 -11.70
CA GLY A 296 -3.61 -9.46 -12.59
C GLY A 296 -3.20 -10.02 -13.95
N ASP A 297 -3.50 -11.27 -14.26
CA ASP A 297 -3.16 -11.89 -15.55
C ASP A 297 -3.87 -11.19 -16.71
N ASP A 298 -5.13 -10.78 -16.52
CA ASP A 298 -5.94 -10.08 -17.53
C ASP A 298 -5.29 -8.76 -17.99
N ILE A 299 -4.59 -8.05 -17.11
CA ILE A 299 -3.85 -6.82 -17.46
C ILE A 299 -2.65 -7.17 -18.34
N VAL A 300 -1.90 -8.21 -17.96
CA VAL A 300 -0.70 -8.64 -18.69
C VAL A 300 -1.08 -9.01 -20.12
N ASP A 301 -2.18 -9.75 -20.29
CA ASP A 301 -2.67 -10.19 -21.59
C ASP A 301 -3.18 -9.01 -22.44
N MET A 302 -3.72 -7.98 -21.81
CA MET A 302 -4.29 -6.85 -22.52
C MET A 302 -3.28 -5.76 -22.91
N ILE A 303 -2.13 -5.67 -22.20
CA ILE A 303 -1.11 -4.65 -22.50
C ILE A 303 -0.70 -4.62 -23.97
N PRO A 304 -0.39 -5.75 -24.63
CA PRO A 304 -0.05 -5.75 -26.06
C PRO A 304 -1.17 -5.25 -26.98
N LEU A 305 -2.41 -5.30 -26.51
CA LEU A 305 -3.61 -4.95 -27.27
C LEU A 305 -4.02 -3.48 -27.12
N ILE A 306 -3.36 -2.71 -26.24
CA ILE A 306 -3.69 -1.29 -26.00
C ILE A 306 -3.46 -0.49 -27.28
N THR A 307 -4.51 0.20 -27.73
CA THR A 307 -4.47 1.09 -28.91
C THR A 307 -4.42 2.55 -28.53
N LYS A 308 -5.18 2.96 -27.52
CA LYS A 308 -5.23 4.33 -26.99
C LYS A 308 -5.68 4.36 -25.55
N HIS A 309 -5.44 5.48 -24.88
CA HIS A 309 -5.87 5.76 -23.52
C HIS A 309 -6.37 7.19 -23.38
N TYR A 310 -7.17 7.43 -22.33
CA TYR A 310 -7.66 8.76 -21.98
C TYR A 310 -7.94 8.85 -20.47
N ALA A 311 -7.29 9.80 -19.80
CA ALA A 311 -7.45 10.04 -18.37
C ALA A 311 -8.33 11.28 -18.12
N TYR A 312 -9.21 11.20 -17.13
CA TYR A 312 -10.14 12.29 -16.77
C TYR A 312 -10.58 12.21 -15.31
N LEU A 313 -11.08 13.33 -14.78
CA LEU A 313 -11.56 13.39 -13.41
C LEU A 313 -12.88 12.63 -13.25
N ASN A 314 -13.02 11.95 -12.11
CA ASN A 314 -14.32 11.47 -11.67
C ASN A 314 -15.06 12.63 -10.95
N ASN A 315 -16.07 13.18 -11.59
CA ASN A 315 -16.82 14.33 -11.07
C ASN A 315 -17.63 14.02 -9.80
N THR A 316 -17.82 12.75 -9.46
CA THR A 316 -18.52 12.33 -8.23
C THR A 316 -17.58 12.09 -7.04
N SER A 317 -16.28 12.28 -7.22
CA SER A 317 -15.27 12.05 -6.19
C SER A 317 -14.19 13.12 -6.21
N VAL A 318 -13.83 13.63 -5.04
CA VAL A 318 -12.71 14.59 -4.90
C VAL A 318 -11.34 13.93 -4.98
N GLN A 319 -11.28 12.59 -4.95
CA GLN A 319 -10.02 11.85 -4.91
C GLN A 319 -9.79 10.99 -6.16
N GLU A 320 -10.85 10.58 -6.86
CA GLU A 320 -10.76 9.64 -7.97
C GLU A 320 -10.52 10.36 -9.31
N TYR A 321 -9.70 9.73 -10.13
CA TYR A 321 -9.60 9.96 -11.56
C TYR A 321 -9.72 8.63 -12.29
N LEU A 322 -10.14 8.69 -13.53
CA LEU A 322 -10.45 7.54 -14.35
C LEU A 322 -9.51 7.50 -15.55
N ILE A 323 -9.16 6.32 -15.99
CA ILE A 323 -8.36 6.11 -17.19
C ILE A 323 -9.07 5.09 -18.06
N ASP A 324 -9.63 5.55 -19.16
CA ASP A 324 -10.16 4.67 -20.19
C ASP A 324 -9.01 4.11 -21.02
N ILE A 325 -8.97 2.80 -21.14
CA ILE A 325 -7.99 2.08 -21.94
C ILE A 325 -8.74 1.30 -23.01
N HIS A 326 -8.35 1.51 -24.24
CA HIS A 326 -8.98 0.88 -25.39
C HIS A 326 -8.04 -0.16 -26.00
N SER A 327 -8.61 -1.28 -26.38
CA SER A 327 -8.04 -2.24 -27.31
C SER A 327 -8.81 -2.21 -28.63
N SER A 328 -8.45 -3.06 -29.57
CA SER A 328 -9.17 -3.17 -30.87
C SER A 328 -10.64 -3.56 -30.72
N SER A 329 -11.00 -4.25 -29.62
CA SER A 329 -12.32 -4.85 -29.44
C SER A 329 -13.00 -4.49 -28.10
N ASP A 330 -12.30 -3.83 -27.18
CA ASP A 330 -12.82 -3.64 -25.82
C ASP A 330 -12.31 -2.32 -25.20
N LYS A 331 -13.08 -1.83 -24.21
CA LYS A 331 -12.76 -0.67 -23.40
C LYS A 331 -12.84 -1.02 -21.94
N LYS A 332 -11.80 -0.71 -21.20
CA LYS A 332 -11.73 -0.87 -19.74
C LYS A 332 -11.46 0.47 -19.09
N THR A 333 -11.99 0.68 -17.89
CA THR A 333 -11.80 1.93 -17.14
C THR A 333 -11.11 1.64 -15.82
N LEU A 334 -9.90 2.14 -15.66
CA LEU A 334 -9.18 2.11 -14.38
C LEU A 334 -9.70 3.23 -13.48
N LYS A 335 -9.98 2.89 -12.23
CA LYS A 335 -10.20 3.88 -11.16
C LYS A 335 -8.95 4.03 -10.33
N MET A 336 -8.45 5.24 -10.25
CA MET A 336 -7.27 5.61 -9.49
C MET A 336 -7.64 6.69 -8.48
N THR A 337 -6.90 6.78 -7.38
CA THR A 337 -7.06 7.88 -6.42
C THR A 337 -5.76 8.61 -6.18
N ILE A 338 -5.88 9.92 -5.92
CA ILE A 338 -4.82 10.73 -5.31
C ILE A 338 -5.38 11.29 -4.00
N ARG A 339 -4.68 11.03 -2.89
CA ARG A 339 -5.08 11.48 -1.56
C ARG A 339 -3.89 11.64 -0.62
N SER A 340 -4.08 12.33 0.50
CA SER A 340 -3.05 12.34 1.54
C SER A 340 -2.95 10.99 2.23
N ASP A 341 -1.75 10.68 2.73
CA ASP A 341 -1.49 9.48 3.53
C ASP A 341 -1.92 9.63 5.00
N SER A 342 -2.12 10.85 5.44
CA SER A 342 -2.35 11.14 6.85
C SER A 342 -3.79 10.83 7.26
N GLY A 343 -3.97 9.84 8.12
CA GLY A 343 -5.20 9.62 8.90
C GLY A 343 -5.18 10.29 10.27
N VAL A 344 -4.08 10.94 10.65
CA VAL A 344 -3.92 11.59 11.96
C VAL A 344 -4.38 13.04 11.88
N ARG A 345 -5.24 13.45 12.80
CA ARG A 345 -5.64 14.85 12.92
C ARG A 345 -4.42 15.68 13.32
N PRO A 346 -4.10 16.76 12.59
CA PRO A 346 -2.95 17.59 12.91
C PRO A 346 -3.15 18.34 14.23
N GLU A 347 -2.05 18.61 14.93
CA GLU A 347 -2.02 19.36 16.18
C GLU A 347 -1.37 20.74 15.95
N LYS A 348 -1.94 21.78 16.58
CA LYS A 348 -1.45 23.16 16.47
C LYS A 348 0.04 23.25 16.81
N GLY A 349 0.78 24.03 16.04
CA GLY A 349 2.23 24.24 16.22
C GLY A 349 3.12 23.11 15.70
N THR A 350 2.56 22.05 15.12
CA THR A 350 3.32 20.97 14.52
C THR A 350 3.50 21.17 13.02
N SER A 351 4.67 20.85 12.48
CA SER A 351 4.95 20.84 11.03
C SER A 351 4.60 19.49 10.41
N GLY A 352 3.97 18.61 11.16
CA GLY A 352 4.12 17.17 10.87
C GLY A 352 3.03 16.68 10.04
N GLN A 353 2.06 16.56 9.68
CA GLN A 353 1.12 15.63 9.05
C GLN A 353 -0.20 16.28 8.60
N GLY A 354 -0.14 17.53 8.21
CA GLY A 354 -1.29 18.21 7.64
C GLY A 354 -1.66 17.59 6.28
N ARG A 355 -2.95 17.56 5.97
CA ARG A 355 -3.45 17.10 4.67
C ARG A 355 -2.90 17.91 3.51
N LEU A 356 -2.64 19.21 3.70
CA LEU A 356 -1.89 20.07 2.78
C LEU A 356 -0.37 19.98 3.03
N GLY A 357 0.13 18.79 3.40
CA GLY A 357 1.55 18.52 3.30
C GLY A 357 2.06 18.84 1.91
N GLN A 358 3.14 18.24 1.56
CA GLN A 358 3.69 18.46 0.23
C GLN A 358 2.91 17.65 -0.79
N TYR A 359 2.50 18.26 -1.89
CA TYR A 359 1.77 17.58 -2.97
C TYR A 359 2.51 16.36 -3.53
N LEU A 360 3.85 16.36 -3.49
CA LEU A 360 4.69 15.23 -3.88
C LEU A 360 4.53 14.00 -2.99
N GLN A 361 4.04 14.18 -1.76
CA GLN A 361 3.76 13.10 -0.79
C GLN A 361 2.31 12.62 -0.86
N LEU A 362 1.49 13.16 -1.75
CA LEU A 362 0.18 12.60 -2.02
C LEU A 362 0.34 11.16 -2.52
N LYS A 363 -0.44 10.27 -1.96
CA LYS A 363 -0.51 8.86 -2.39
C LYS A 363 -1.35 8.72 -3.64
N MET A 364 -0.81 8.00 -4.59
CA MET A 364 -1.55 7.43 -5.70
C MET A 364 -1.88 5.98 -5.41
N GLN A 365 -3.15 5.64 -5.52
CA GLN A 365 -3.63 4.30 -5.28
C GLN A 365 -4.59 3.86 -6.39
N TYR A 366 -4.58 2.57 -6.65
CA TYR A 366 -5.58 1.92 -7.43
C TYR A 366 -6.83 1.67 -6.58
N SER A 367 -7.99 2.13 -7.02
CA SER A 367 -9.25 1.99 -6.28
C SER A 367 -10.25 1.03 -6.90
N GLY A 368 -9.95 0.49 -8.07
CA GLY A 368 -10.79 -0.51 -8.74
C GLY A 368 -10.83 -0.36 -10.25
N VAL A 369 -11.50 -1.30 -10.90
CA VAL A 369 -11.72 -1.31 -12.35
C VAL A 369 -13.16 -1.67 -12.62
N GLN A 370 -13.77 -1.03 -13.58
CA GLN A 370 -14.94 -1.59 -14.22
C GLN A 370 -14.48 -2.52 -15.35
N GLY A 371 -14.73 -3.79 -15.18
CA GLY A 371 -14.55 -4.81 -16.18
C GLY A 371 -13.12 -5.28 -16.44
N TRP A 372 -12.13 -4.80 -15.70
CA TRP A 372 -10.75 -5.20 -15.86
C TRP A 372 -10.10 -5.43 -14.50
N LEU A 373 -9.36 -6.46 -14.30
CA LEU A 373 -9.13 -6.94 -12.95
C LEU A 373 -10.44 -7.16 -12.21
N VAL A 374 -11.49 -7.37 -12.95
CA VAL A 374 -12.58 -8.04 -12.35
C VAL A 374 -11.98 -9.33 -11.92
N LEU A 375 -11.73 -9.24 -10.80
CA LEU A 375 -12.07 -10.27 -9.88
C LEU A 375 -13.45 -10.68 -10.29
N ASN A 376 -13.52 -11.59 -11.28
CA ASN A 376 -14.78 -12.18 -11.66
C ASN A 376 -15.42 -12.59 -10.36
N ASN A 377 -16.60 -12.07 -10.13
CA ASN A 377 -17.45 -12.42 -9.02
C ASN A 377 -17.56 -13.93 -8.89
#